data_fce8d6337c3cbe6e1eeaef25b2da7a61
#
_entry.id   fce8d6337c3cbe6e1eeaef25b2da7a61
#
_cell.length_a   1.000
_cell.length_b   1.000
_cell.length_c   1.000
_cell.angle_alpha   90.00
_cell.angle_beta   90.00
_cell.angle_gamma   90.00
#
_symmetry.space_group_name_H-M   'P 1'
#
loop_
_entity.id
_entity.type
_entity.pdbx_description
1 polymer ?
#
loop_
_entity_poly.entity_id
_entity_poly.type
_entity_poly.pdbx_seq_one_letter_code
_entity_poly.pdbx_strand_id
1 'polypeptide(L)'
;MQESSVFDYEGNTDGVSRGIRYDVALHALLLSLPGIPVLRSGDEIGQLNDYTYKADPSRASDPRWLHNGHFNWILARNRADAETIQGRIFNSLEQLESIRASHPVFAPEIPAHTLETWEKSLLALVRETSEEKLICIYNFSDQDKVAWINETGRHLYRSPHRSSKRCTGRRDPGLWIYLAHAYEIVSSSSGYA
;
A
#
# COMPACT_ATOMS: atom_id res chain seq x y z
N MET A 1 -5.63 -10.78 3.42
CA MET A 1 -6.32 -11.57 2.36
C MET A 1 -7.27 -12.64 2.89
N GLN A 2 -6.99 -13.39 3.97
CA GLN A 2 -7.91 -14.41 4.49
C GLN A 2 -9.31 -13.88 4.82
N GLU A 3 -9.42 -12.71 5.44
CA GLU A 3 -10.72 -12.07 5.70
C GLU A 3 -11.47 -11.74 4.41
N SER A 4 -10.75 -11.28 3.39
CA SER A 4 -11.36 -10.97 2.09
C SER A 4 -11.95 -12.19 1.40
N SER A 5 -11.38 -13.39 1.62
CA SER A 5 -11.93 -14.62 1.06
C SER A 5 -13.24 -15.05 1.73
N VAL A 6 -13.38 -14.78 3.03
CA VAL A 6 -14.66 -15.01 3.74
C VAL A 6 -15.73 -14.07 3.19
N PHE A 7 -15.40 -12.78 3.03
CA PHE A 7 -16.33 -11.81 2.47
C PHE A 7 -16.73 -12.13 1.01
N ASP A 8 -15.79 -12.65 0.21
CA ASP A 8 -16.08 -13.09 -1.16
C ASP A 8 -17.06 -14.28 -1.16
N TYR A 9 -16.83 -15.26 -0.29
CA TYR A 9 -17.71 -16.41 -0.11
C TYR A 9 -19.11 -15.99 0.33
N GLU A 10 -19.22 -14.98 1.19
CA GLU A 10 -20.48 -14.43 1.68
C GLU A 10 -21.15 -13.45 0.70
N GLY A 11 -20.51 -13.17 -0.44
CA GLY A 11 -20.97 -12.17 -1.42
C GLY A 11 -20.88 -10.72 -0.92
N ASN A 12 -20.05 -10.46 0.11
CA ASN A 12 -19.85 -9.14 0.69
C ASN A 12 -18.77 -8.37 -0.10
N THR A 13 -19.17 -7.72 -1.18
CA THR A 13 -18.26 -6.97 -2.07
C THR A 13 -17.58 -5.79 -1.38
N ASP A 14 -18.23 -5.14 -0.42
CA ASP A 14 -17.64 -4.05 0.37
C ASP A 14 -16.54 -4.57 1.31
N GLY A 15 -16.77 -5.72 1.93
CA GLY A 15 -15.78 -6.41 2.74
C GLY A 15 -14.55 -6.82 1.94
N VAL A 16 -14.75 -7.42 0.77
CA VAL A 16 -13.66 -7.75 -0.16
C VAL A 16 -12.86 -6.52 -0.54
N SER A 17 -13.55 -5.45 -0.95
CA SER A 17 -12.89 -4.19 -1.35
C SER A 17 -12.10 -3.55 -0.21
N ARG A 18 -12.61 -3.62 1.02
CA ARG A 18 -11.89 -3.14 2.21
C ARG A 18 -10.64 -3.98 2.49
N GLY A 19 -10.76 -5.31 2.40
CA GLY A 19 -9.63 -6.22 2.59
C GLY A 19 -8.52 -5.99 1.57
N ILE A 20 -8.85 -5.80 0.29
CA ILE A 20 -7.88 -5.48 -0.76
C ILE A 20 -7.19 -4.14 -0.47
N ARG A 21 -7.96 -3.08 -0.12
CA ARG A 21 -7.37 -1.78 0.22
C ARG A 21 -6.38 -1.87 1.38
N TYR A 22 -6.74 -2.64 2.41
CA TYR A 22 -5.87 -2.83 3.57
C TYR A 22 -4.58 -3.56 3.19
N ASP A 23 -4.68 -4.63 2.42
CA ASP A 23 -3.55 -5.40 1.91
C ASP A 23 -2.60 -4.53 1.08
N VAL A 24 -3.16 -3.78 0.12
CA VAL A 24 -2.41 -2.84 -0.71
C VAL A 24 -1.76 -1.71 0.12
N ALA A 25 -2.43 -1.23 1.17
CA ALA A 25 -1.86 -0.22 2.07
C ALA A 25 -0.64 -0.75 2.84
N LEU A 26 -0.65 -2.02 3.26
CA LEU A 26 0.50 -2.66 3.91
C LEU A 26 1.67 -2.84 2.93
N HIS A 27 1.39 -3.21 1.68
CA HIS A 27 2.41 -3.30 0.63
C HIS A 27 2.98 -1.92 0.27
N ALA A 28 2.14 -0.88 0.21
CA ALA A 28 2.58 0.48 0.01
C ALA A 28 3.52 0.95 1.13
N LEU A 29 3.21 0.61 2.39
CA LEU A 29 4.11 0.86 3.52
C LEU A 29 5.44 0.13 3.33
N LEU A 30 5.40 -1.18 3.03
CA LEU A 30 6.61 -1.97 2.77
C LEU A 30 7.47 -1.33 1.68
N LEU A 31 6.86 -0.96 0.56
CA LEU A 31 7.55 -0.37 -0.59
C LEU A 31 8.06 1.05 -0.33
N SER A 32 7.58 1.74 0.71
CA SER A 32 8.09 3.07 1.09
C SER A 32 9.25 3.03 2.08
N LEU A 33 9.51 1.89 2.72
CA LEU A 33 10.61 1.75 3.69
C LEU A 33 11.98 1.75 3.00
N PRO A 34 13.06 2.13 3.74
CA PRO A 34 14.44 1.94 3.30
C PRO A 34 14.78 0.47 3.08
N GLY A 35 15.83 0.23 2.30
CA GLY A 35 16.27 -1.13 1.99
C GLY A 35 15.59 -1.70 0.74
N ILE A 36 15.80 -3.00 0.52
CA ILE A 36 15.28 -3.74 -0.63
C ILE A 36 13.98 -4.41 -0.19
N PRO A 37 12.82 -4.01 -0.73
CA PRO A 37 11.56 -4.68 -0.41
C PRO A 37 11.55 -6.09 -1.00
N VAL A 38 11.06 -7.04 -0.22
CA VAL A 38 10.90 -8.43 -0.67
C VAL A 38 9.41 -8.76 -0.58
N LEU A 39 8.79 -8.97 -1.73
CA LEU A 39 7.44 -9.49 -1.84
C LEU A 39 7.50 -11.01 -1.84
N ARG A 40 6.56 -11.62 -1.15
CA ARG A 40 6.45 -13.07 -1.14
C ARG A 40 5.66 -13.52 -2.38
N SER A 41 6.13 -14.60 -3.00
CA SER A 41 5.40 -15.21 -4.12
C SER A 41 3.99 -15.64 -3.69
N GLY A 42 3.00 -15.13 -4.38
CA GLY A 42 1.58 -15.29 -4.08
C GLY A 42 0.90 -14.04 -3.51
N ASP A 43 1.65 -13.10 -2.91
CA ASP A 43 1.07 -11.85 -2.42
C ASP A 43 0.50 -11.03 -3.58
N GLU A 44 1.16 -11.04 -4.74
CA GLU A 44 0.76 -10.35 -5.96
C GLU A 44 -0.58 -10.81 -6.54
N ILE A 45 -1.06 -11.97 -6.14
CA ILE A 45 -2.38 -12.50 -6.52
C ILE A 45 -3.31 -12.70 -5.33
N GLY A 46 -2.91 -12.22 -4.15
CA GLY A 46 -3.67 -12.43 -2.92
C GLY A 46 -3.86 -13.89 -2.56
N GLN A 47 -2.83 -14.73 -2.76
CA GLN A 47 -2.88 -16.16 -2.46
C GLN A 47 -3.20 -16.39 -0.98
N LEU A 48 -4.15 -17.29 -0.72
CA LEU A 48 -4.57 -17.63 0.63
C LEU A 48 -3.61 -18.64 1.28
N ASN A 49 -3.70 -18.74 2.60
CA ASN A 49 -2.99 -19.73 3.38
C ASN A 49 -3.34 -21.16 2.96
N ASP A 50 -2.35 -22.02 2.93
CA ASP A 50 -2.52 -23.44 2.64
C ASP A 50 -2.59 -24.26 3.94
N TYR A 51 -3.77 -24.73 4.28
CA TYR A 51 -4.01 -25.57 5.46
C TYR A 51 -3.75 -27.06 5.21
N THR A 52 -3.49 -27.46 3.95
CA THR A 52 -3.28 -28.87 3.59
C THR A 52 -1.99 -29.44 4.17
N TYR A 53 -1.03 -28.57 4.55
CA TYR A 53 0.22 -29.00 5.19
C TYR A 53 -0.01 -29.85 6.46
N LYS A 54 -1.15 -29.64 7.15
CA LYS A 54 -1.48 -30.40 8.38
C LYS A 54 -1.72 -31.89 8.13
N ALA A 55 -2.08 -32.24 6.90
CA ALA A 55 -2.28 -33.64 6.49
C ALA A 55 -0.97 -34.34 6.11
N ASP A 56 0.12 -33.62 5.94
CA ASP A 56 1.45 -34.15 5.64
C ASP A 56 2.26 -34.32 6.94
N PRO A 57 2.54 -35.57 7.36
CA PRO A 57 3.28 -35.82 8.62
C PRO A 57 4.67 -35.14 8.67
N SER A 58 5.30 -34.92 7.50
CA SER A 58 6.61 -34.26 7.42
C SER A 58 6.55 -32.76 7.62
N ARG A 59 5.38 -32.14 7.49
CA ARG A 59 5.15 -30.68 7.53
C ARG A 59 4.25 -30.25 8.68
N ALA A 60 3.37 -31.14 9.16
CA ALA A 60 2.31 -30.84 10.13
C ALA A 60 2.80 -30.15 11.40
N SER A 61 4.02 -30.40 11.83
CA SER A 61 4.63 -29.79 13.03
C SER A 61 5.21 -28.39 12.81
N ASP A 62 5.34 -27.93 11.56
CA ASP A 62 5.93 -26.64 11.23
C ASP A 62 4.89 -25.68 10.65
N PRO A 63 4.39 -24.71 11.45
CA PRO A 63 3.33 -23.80 11.02
C PRO A 63 3.76 -22.84 9.89
N ARG A 64 5.07 -22.74 9.55
CA ARG A 64 5.53 -21.92 8.43
C ARG A 64 4.98 -22.42 7.10
N TRP A 65 4.66 -23.70 6.99
CA TRP A 65 4.01 -24.27 5.80
C TRP A 65 2.63 -23.71 5.51
N LEU A 66 1.96 -23.13 6.51
CA LEU A 66 0.70 -22.40 6.32
C LEU A 66 0.80 -21.34 5.21
N HIS A 67 1.92 -20.66 5.17
CA HIS A 67 2.19 -19.57 4.21
C HIS A 67 3.03 -20.03 3.01
N ASN A 68 3.50 -21.27 2.97
CA ASN A 68 4.39 -21.81 1.94
C ASN A 68 3.69 -22.82 1.03
N GLY A 69 2.41 -22.61 0.75
CA GLY A 69 1.68 -23.38 -0.24
C GLY A 69 2.27 -23.22 -1.66
N HIS A 70 1.96 -24.15 -2.53
CA HIS A 70 2.34 -24.03 -3.94
C HIS A 70 1.66 -22.81 -4.56
N PHE A 71 2.41 -22.10 -5.41
CA PHE A 71 1.87 -20.95 -6.14
C PHE A 71 0.67 -21.35 -7.00
N ASN A 72 -0.42 -20.64 -6.86
CA ASN A 72 -1.67 -20.96 -7.53
C ASN A 72 -1.73 -20.37 -8.95
N TRP A 73 -1.21 -21.09 -9.91
CA TRP A 73 -1.20 -20.69 -11.33
C TRP A 73 -2.58 -20.52 -11.95
N ILE A 74 -3.62 -21.15 -11.39
CA ILE A 74 -5.00 -20.99 -11.86
C ILE A 74 -5.50 -19.62 -11.48
N LEU A 75 -5.34 -19.21 -10.21
CA LEU A 75 -5.71 -17.86 -9.75
C LEU A 75 -4.86 -16.79 -10.43
N ALA A 76 -3.58 -17.06 -10.65
CA ALA A 76 -2.67 -16.12 -11.30
C ALA A 76 -3.11 -15.72 -12.73
N ARG A 77 -3.90 -16.54 -13.41
CA ARG A 77 -4.44 -16.18 -14.74
C ARG A 77 -5.42 -15.00 -14.67
N ASN A 78 -6.08 -14.82 -13.53
CA ASN A 78 -7.06 -13.75 -13.33
C ASN A 78 -6.41 -12.38 -13.12
N ARG A 79 -5.08 -12.30 -12.95
CA ARG A 79 -4.39 -11.02 -12.68
C ARG A 79 -4.52 -9.99 -13.81
N ALA A 80 -4.82 -10.42 -15.02
CA ALA A 80 -5.05 -9.53 -16.15
C ALA A 80 -6.44 -8.88 -16.16
N ASP A 81 -7.37 -9.38 -15.36
CA ASP A 81 -8.74 -8.87 -15.27
C ASP A 81 -8.88 -8.02 -14.00
N ALA A 82 -8.99 -6.70 -14.19
CA ALA A 82 -9.09 -5.72 -13.12
C ALA A 82 -10.35 -5.84 -12.25
N GLU A 83 -11.36 -6.58 -12.69
CA GLU A 83 -12.58 -6.80 -11.90
C GLU A 83 -12.40 -7.94 -10.89
N THR A 84 -11.41 -8.80 -11.08
CA THR A 84 -11.10 -9.89 -10.15
C THR A 84 -10.31 -9.40 -8.94
N ILE A 85 -10.35 -10.15 -7.83
CA ILE A 85 -9.52 -9.88 -6.65
C ILE A 85 -8.03 -9.88 -7.04
N GLN A 86 -7.60 -10.88 -7.82
CA GLN A 86 -6.22 -11.04 -8.27
C GLN A 86 -5.75 -9.86 -9.12
N GLY A 87 -6.58 -9.44 -10.09
CA GLY A 87 -6.26 -8.31 -10.96
C GLY A 87 -6.21 -6.99 -10.21
N ARG A 88 -7.13 -6.77 -9.27
CA ARG A 88 -7.14 -5.56 -8.44
C ARG A 88 -5.88 -5.45 -7.58
N ILE A 89 -5.44 -6.55 -6.97
CA ILE A 89 -4.21 -6.58 -6.17
C ILE A 89 -3.00 -6.40 -7.08
N PHE A 90 -2.89 -7.22 -8.14
CA PHE A 90 -1.76 -7.19 -9.06
C PHE A 90 -1.51 -5.81 -9.66
N ASN A 91 -2.55 -5.19 -10.22
CA ASN A 91 -2.45 -3.85 -10.81
C ASN A 91 -2.08 -2.78 -9.77
N SER A 92 -2.58 -2.93 -8.53
CA SER A 92 -2.22 -2.01 -7.46
C SER A 92 -0.75 -2.13 -7.07
N LEU A 93 -0.22 -3.35 -6.95
CA LEU A 93 1.19 -3.58 -6.64
C LEU A 93 2.10 -3.13 -7.78
N GLU A 94 1.75 -3.42 -9.03
CA GLU A 94 2.50 -2.95 -10.21
C GLU A 94 2.59 -1.41 -10.23
N GLN A 95 1.49 -0.72 -9.89
CA GLN A 95 1.50 0.74 -9.77
C GLN A 95 2.42 1.21 -8.65
N LEU A 96 2.40 0.57 -7.48
CA LEU A 96 3.29 0.90 -6.36
C LEU A 96 4.76 0.71 -6.70
N GLU A 97 5.09 -0.40 -7.35
CA GLU A 97 6.44 -0.69 -7.82
C GLU A 97 6.92 0.33 -8.86
N SER A 98 6.04 0.70 -9.80
CA SER A 98 6.32 1.73 -10.80
C SER A 98 6.60 3.09 -10.14
N ILE A 99 5.83 3.47 -9.13
CA ILE A 99 6.05 4.69 -8.35
C ILE A 99 7.41 4.62 -7.66
N ARG A 100 7.70 3.53 -6.95
CA ARG A 100 8.98 3.34 -6.28
C ARG A 100 10.15 3.44 -7.26
N ALA A 101 10.04 2.85 -8.43
CA ALA A 101 11.07 2.87 -9.46
C ALA A 101 11.27 4.26 -10.09
N SER A 102 10.23 5.08 -10.13
CA SER A 102 10.28 6.42 -10.75
C SER A 102 10.78 7.53 -9.83
N HIS A 103 10.87 7.27 -8.50
CA HIS A 103 11.27 8.27 -7.52
C HIS A 103 12.58 7.89 -6.82
N PRO A 104 13.70 8.61 -7.09
CA PRO A 104 15.01 8.34 -6.48
C PRO A 104 15.02 8.34 -4.95
N VAL A 105 14.10 9.06 -4.30
CA VAL A 105 13.98 9.06 -2.83
C VAL A 105 13.69 7.68 -2.25
N PHE A 106 13.22 6.72 -3.06
CA PHE A 106 13.01 5.34 -2.61
C PHE A 106 14.24 4.45 -2.75
N ALA A 107 15.39 4.99 -3.14
CA ALA A 107 16.62 4.22 -3.15
C ALA A 107 16.89 3.58 -1.77
N PRO A 108 17.45 2.35 -1.73
CA PRO A 108 17.57 1.57 -0.51
C PRO A 108 18.31 2.27 0.62
N GLU A 109 19.30 3.07 0.29
CA GLU A 109 20.18 3.79 1.21
C GLU A 109 19.56 5.06 1.80
N ILE A 110 18.51 5.62 1.19
CA ILE A 110 17.87 6.84 1.68
C ILE A 110 17.07 6.50 2.94
N PRO A 111 17.30 7.19 4.07
CA PRO A 111 16.56 6.93 5.30
C PRO A 111 15.10 7.37 5.21
N ALA A 112 14.24 6.77 6.04
CA ALA A 112 12.88 7.23 6.28
C ALA A 112 12.79 7.83 7.69
N HIS A 113 12.02 8.91 7.84
CA HIS A 113 11.72 9.52 9.11
C HIS A 113 10.20 9.55 9.31
N THR A 114 9.75 9.39 10.54
CA THR A 114 8.33 9.55 10.89
C THR A 114 8.00 11.01 11.11
N LEU A 115 6.80 11.41 10.68
CA LEU A 115 6.23 12.71 11.00
C LEU A 115 5.06 12.57 11.98
N GLU A 116 4.91 13.53 12.86
CA GLU A 116 3.76 13.58 13.75
C GLU A 116 2.51 14.01 12.99
N THR A 117 1.44 13.24 13.13
CA THR A 117 0.19 13.43 12.40
C THR A 117 -0.96 13.91 13.28
N TRP A 118 -0.76 13.97 14.61
CA TRP A 118 -1.77 14.30 15.64
C TRP A 118 -2.99 13.37 15.67
N GLU A 119 -3.05 12.42 14.75
CA GLU A 119 -4.09 11.40 14.63
C GLU A 119 -3.45 10.00 14.75
N LYS A 120 -3.81 9.26 15.80
CA LYS A 120 -3.18 7.99 16.17
C LYS A 120 -3.37 6.88 15.12
N SER A 121 -4.39 6.99 14.29
CA SER A 121 -4.67 6.03 13.21
C SER A 121 -3.88 6.31 11.93
N LEU A 122 -3.13 7.42 11.89
CA LEU A 122 -2.30 7.78 10.74
C LEU A 122 -0.82 7.56 11.04
N LEU A 123 -0.12 7.01 10.07
CA LEU A 123 1.35 6.99 10.02
C LEU A 123 1.78 7.85 8.85
N ALA A 124 2.70 8.79 9.09
CA ALA A 124 3.36 9.54 8.04
C ALA A 124 4.86 9.27 8.06
N LEU A 125 5.41 8.94 6.88
CA LEU A 125 6.82 8.75 6.65
C LEU A 125 7.30 9.80 5.64
N VAL A 126 8.48 10.36 5.86
CA VAL A 126 9.16 11.20 4.88
C VAL A 126 10.41 10.50 4.37
N ARG A 127 10.60 10.57 3.05
CA ARG A 127 11.83 10.25 2.33
C ARG A 127 12.30 11.51 1.65
N GLU A 128 13.58 11.85 1.78
CA GLU A 128 14.10 13.13 1.30
C GLU A 128 15.53 12.97 0.77
N THR A 129 15.76 13.61 -0.35
CA THR A 129 17.08 13.86 -0.95
C THR A 129 17.26 15.36 -1.13
N SER A 130 18.39 15.81 -1.70
CA SER A 130 18.60 17.21 -2.07
C SER A 130 17.65 17.70 -3.17
N GLU A 131 17.07 16.78 -3.94
CA GLU A 131 16.29 17.10 -5.15
C GLU A 131 14.79 16.83 -4.98
N GLU A 132 14.46 15.89 -4.10
CA GLU A 132 13.08 15.42 -3.95
C GLU A 132 12.75 15.13 -2.49
N LYS A 133 11.55 15.54 -2.06
CA LYS A 133 10.95 15.18 -0.78
C LYS A 133 9.60 14.55 -1.01
N LEU A 134 9.39 13.38 -0.42
CA LEU A 134 8.16 12.61 -0.54
C LEU A 134 7.61 12.25 0.83
N ILE A 135 6.32 12.54 1.05
CA ILE A 135 5.60 12.19 2.26
C ILE A 135 4.61 11.08 1.94
N CYS A 136 4.74 9.95 2.62
CA CYS A 136 3.85 8.81 2.51
C CYS A 136 2.94 8.79 3.74
N ILE A 137 1.62 8.85 3.54
CA ILE A 137 0.64 8.83 4.62
C ILE A 137 -0.22 7.58 4.51
N TYR A 138 -0.36 6.85 5.63
CA TYR A 138 -1.11 5.62 5.75
C TYR A 138 -2.20 5.78 6.78
N ASN A 139 -3.44 5.49 6.39
CA ASN A 139 -4.59 5.49 7.28
C ASN A 139 -4.98 4.06 7.63
N PHE A 140 -4.78 3.68 8.89
CA PHE A 140 -5.12 2.35 9.42
C PHE A 140 -6.52 2.28 10.03
N SER A 141 -7.34 3.31 9.81
CA SER A 141 -8.76 3.29 10.20
C SER A 141 -9.65 3.06 8.99
N ASP A 142 -10.92 2.72 9.25
CA ASP A 142 -12.00 2.64 8.25
C ASP A 142 -12.69 3.99 8.01
N GLN A 143 -12.20 5.05 8.64
CA GLN A 143 -12.75 6.40 8.60
C GLN A 143 -11.86 7.34 7.80
N ASP A 144 -12.46 8.33 7.15
CA ASP A 144 -11.72 9.45 6.60
C ASP A 144 -11.06 10.26 7.71
N LYS A 145 -9.77 10.55 7.55
CA LYS A 145 -8.98 11.29 8.53
C LYS A 145 -8.32 12.50 7.91
N VAL A 146 -8.11 13.52 8.73
CA VAL A 146 -7.33 14.70 8.35
C VAL A 146 -5.93 14.55 8.90
N ALA A 147 -4.93 14.54 8.05
CA ALA A 147 -3.54 14.55 8.44
C ALA A 147 -3.07 15.99 8.65
N TRP A 148 -2.66 16.30 9.89
CA TRP A 148 -1.97 17.53 10.22
C TRP A 148 -0.49 17.22 10.30
N ILE A 149 0.32 17.84 9.45
CA ILE A 149 1.77 17.59 9.39
C ILE A 149 2.50 18.88 9.69
N ASN A 150 3.35 18.85 10.73
CA ASN A 150 4.01 20.04 11.27
C ASN A 150 5.07 20.66 10.36
N GLU A 151 5.63 19.89 9.42
CA GLU A 151 6.75 20.36 8.58
C GLU A 151 6.42 21.53 7.65
N THR A 152 5.15 21.76 7.37
CA THR A 152 4.75 22.78 6.41
C THR A 152 3.90 23.90 6.99
N GLY A 153 3.48 23.79 8.26
CA GLY A 153 2.55 24.75 8.89
C GLY A 153 1.19 24.85 8.19
N ARG A 154 0.86 23.90 7.31
CA ARG A 154 -0.35 23.90 6.48
C ARG A 154 -1.17 22.63 6.67
N HIS A 155 -2.47 22.75 6.46
CA HIS A 155 -3.40 21.63 6.35
C HIS A 155 -3.09 20.85 5.07
N LEU A 156 -2.65 19.63 5.20
CA LEU A 156 -2.20 18.90 4.03
C LEU A 156 -3.20 17.91 3.45
N TYR A 157 -4.22 17.45 4.20
CA TYR A 157 -5.15 16.50 3.59
C TYR A 157 -6.47 16.28 4.34
N ARG A 158 -7.55 16.13 3.57
CA ARG A 158 -8.83 15.52 3.95
C ARG A 158 -9.10 14.39 2.97
N SER A 159 -9.14 13.14 3.43
CA SER A 159 -9.50 12.00 2.60
C SER A 159 -10.99 12.08 2.20
N PRO A 160 -11.35 12.20 0.93
CA PRO A 160 -12.74 12.09 0.51
C PRO A 160 -13.12 10.61 0.38
N HIS A 161 -14.14 10.19 1.09
CA HIS A 161 -14.84 8.95 0.79
C HIS A 161 -15.66 9.16 -0.48
N ARG A 162 -15.14 8.78 -1.61
CA ARG A 162 -15.76 8.44 -2.91
C ARG A 162 -14.91 8.87 -4.09
N SER A 163 -14.65 7.86 -4.96
CA SER A 163 -14.36 7.97 -6.39
C SER A 163 -13.60 9.21 -6.87
N SER A 164 -12.38 8.93 -7.33
CA SER A 164 -11.71 9.66 -8.41
C SER A 164 -12.17 11.09 -8.62
N LYS A 165 -11.42 12.08 -8.13
CA LYS A 165 -11.11 13.33 -8.85
C LYS A 165 -10.31 14.29 -7.97
N ARG A 166 -9.08 14.56 -8.45
CA ARG A 166 -8.25 15.76 -8.22
C ARG A 166 -8.29 16.41 -6.84
N CYS A 167 -7.21 16.20 -6.07
CA CYS A 167 -6.80 17.22 -5.12
C CYS A 167 -6.51 18.52 -5.86
N THR A 168 -7.39 19.51 -5.68
CA THR A 168 -7.11 20.90 -6.04
C THR A 168 -6.45 21.57 -4.84
N GLY A 169 -5.24 21.17 -4.50
CA GLY A 169 -4.34 21.92 -3.64
C GLY A 169 -3.38 22.71 -4.52
N ARG A 170 -3.16 23.98 -4.19
CA ARG A 170 -2.15 24.83 -4.86
C ARG A 170 -0.83 24.06 -4.91
N ARG A 171 -0.31 23.82 -6.10
CA ARG A 171 0.96 23.12 -6.33
C ARG A 171 2.09 24.01 -5.83
N ASP A 172 2.66 23.67 -4.69
CA ASP A 172 4.01 24.13 -4.36
C ASP A 172 4.98 23.17 -5.06
N PRO A 173 5.85 23.65 -5.91
CA PRO A 173 6.81 22.80 -6.61
C PRO A 173 7.79 22.14 -5.62
N GLY A 174 7.85 20.82 -5.52
CA GLY A 174 8.81 20.00 -4.73
C GLY A 174 8.23 19.08 -3.63
N LEU A 175 6.96 19.18 -3.20
CA LEU A 175 6.36 18.26 -2.19
C LEU A 175 5.46 17.23 -2.83
N TRP A 176 5.78 15.93 -2.70
CA TRP A 176 4.93 14.83 -3.11
C TRP A 176 4.33 14.16 -1.89
N ILE A 177 3.00 14.04 -1.82
CA ILE A 177 2.29 13.33 -0.78
C ILE A 177 1.70 12.07 -1.39
N TYR A 178 2.11 10.93 -0.85
CA TYR A 178 1.62 9.62 -1.24
C TYR A 178 0.65 9.08 -0.20
N LEU A 179 -0.56 8.73 -0.60
CA LEU A 179 -1.61 8.28 0.29
C LEU A 179 -2.00 6.84 0.00
N ALA A 180 -1.80 5.96 0.97
CA ALA A 180 -2.16 4.55 0.87
C ALA A 180 -3.54 4.23 1.45
N HIS A 181 -4.56 4.92 1.04
CA HIS A 181 -5.98 4.49 1.15
C HIS A 181 -6.77 4.93 -0.08
N ALA A 182 -6.25 5.89 -0.79
CA ALA A 182 -6.58 6.30 -2.14
C ALA A 182 -5.31 6.95 -2.68
N TYR A 183 -4.77 6.42 -3.75
CA TYR A 183 -3.51 6.87 -4.31
C TYR A 183 -3.59 8.32 -4.76
N GLU A 184 -2.90 9.19 -4.07
CA GLU A 184 -2.68 10.55 -4.51
C GLU A 184 -1.25 10.98 -4.19
N ILE A 185 -0.49 11.32 -5.23
CA ILE A 185 0.86 11.85 -5.11
C ILE A 185 0.77 13.36 -5.30
N VAL A 186 1.16 14.12 -4.30
CA VAL A 186 1.29 15.58 -4.41
C VAL A 186 2.76 15.94 -4.37
N SER A 187 3.28 16.59 -5.41
CA SER A 187 4.67 17.02 -5.47
C SER A 187 4.85 18.50 -5.20
N SER A 188 5.89 18.86 -4.49
CA SER A 188 6.40 20.20 -4.44
C SER A 188 7.85 20.24 -4.96
N SER A 189 8.15 20.86 -6.11
CA SER A 189 9.50 21.19 -6.52
C SER A 189 9.88 22.53 -5.90
N SER A 190 10.94 22.59 -5.11
CA SER A 190 11.54 23.86 -4.70
C SER A 190 12.31 24.44 -5.89
N GLY A 191 11.70 25.38 -6.60
CA GLY A 191 12.45 26.24 -7.49
C GLY A 191 13.29 27.20 -6.65
N TYR A 192 14.58 26.96 -6.56
CA TYR A 192 15.52 28.03 -6.25
C TYR A 192 15.76 28.79 -7.54
N ALA A 193 15.27 30.01 -7.60
CA ALA A 193 15.80 31.05 -8.51
C ALA A 193 16.81 31.86 -7.72
#